data_41db342be6bb49d8e29dd65e10073a27
#
_entry.id   41db342be6bb49d8e29dd65e10073a27
#
_cell.length_a   1.000
_cell.length_b   1.000
_cell.length_c   1.000
_cell.angle_alpha   90.00
_cell.angle_beta   90.00
_cell.angle_gamma   90.00
#
_symmetry.space_group_name_H-M   'P 1'
#
loop_
_entity.id
_entity.type
_entity.pdbx_description
1 polymer ?
#
loop_
_entity_poly.entity_id
_entity_poly.type
_entity_poly.pdbx_seq_one_letter_code
_entity_poly.pdbx_strand_id
1 'polypeptide(L)'
;MLNSLLNFLIKKPAWSLALFLIVIGTTFLQIQNFSLDASSESLSLEGDNNLELYFDTQKTFGSDESLVISYTANEETILGTKQISHLRSLRDDLLNIEGINSVISILDVSLFQSPPLSLIELASDVYTIDNGKAELSYIENEFKNSPLYANNLVSTDLKTTALLIPLATDNPEILINQETLKVIIEDIRLTMNEYRNEASLFLGGVPMIRNDAIAYIKSDLIVFSLAVILAMSIMLAFFFHKIRWVAVPIMISIIGALFMTGVISAIGWKVTVISANFFSLLLVMTLSVTIHLVVRYRELSSNNPDATSSELTKQTLTEMIKPCTFTVITTIAAFVSLTTSNVKPVIDFGLMMSIGVMIAFVLSFISFAIFTMLLPKPITASHPDQFLVLEKFAIITDKFGKRILVTLIVTMIIAFIGVSKL
;
A
#
# COMPACT_ATOMS: atom_id res chain seq x y z
N MET A 1 -33.40 -13.67 17.72
CA MET A 1 -32.87 -12.55 16.94
C MET A 1 -32.53 -12.92 15.51
N LEU A 2 -31.68 -13.93 15.26
CA LEU A 2 -31.31 -14.38 13.90
C LEU A 2 -32.53 -14.76 13.02
N ASN A 3 -33.44 -15.59 13.53
CA ASN A 3 -34.67 -15.96 12.80
C ASN A 3 -35.58 -14.78 12.46
N SER A 4 -35.60 -13.75 13.30
CA SER A 4 -36.37 -12.52 13.03
C SER A 4 -35.75 -11.72 11.91
N LEU A 5 -34.42 -11.59 11.88
CA LEU A 5 -33.67 -10.89 10.84
C LEU A 5 -33.79 -11.63 9.49
N LEU A 6 -33.62 -12.96 9.47
CA LEU A 6 -33.80 -13.77 8.28
C LEU A 6 -35.22 -13.66 7.73
N ASN A 7 -36.23 -13.67 8.60
CA ASN A 7 -37.61 -13.50 8.19
C ASN A 7 -37.89 -12.11 7.61
N PHE A 8 -37.24 -11.05 8.13
CA PHE A 8 -37.35 -9.71 7.58
C PHE A 8 -36.73 -9.61 6.17
N LEU A 9 -35.49 -10.12 6.01
CA LEU A 9 -34.77 -10.12 4.74
C LEU A 9 -35.55 -10.86 3.64
N ILE A 10 -36.20 -11.98 4.01
CA ILE A 10 -36.92 -12.83 3.06
C ILE A 10 -38.33 -12.30 2.76
N LYS A 11 -39.08 -11.82 3.80
CA LYS A 11 -40.46 -11.37 3.59
C LYS A 11 -40.59 -9.97 2.99
N LYS A 12 -39.59 -9.10 3.16
CA LYS A 12 -39.63 -7.72 2.65
C LYS A 12 -38.32 -7.39 1.89
N PRO A 13 -38.03 -8.07 0.76
CA PRO A 13 -36.76 -7.93 0.05
C PRO A 13 -36.51 -6.51 -0.46
N ALA A 14 -37.55 -5.79 -0.90
CA ALA A 14 -37.43 -4.42 -1.37
C ALA A 14 -37.02 -3.43 -0.25
N TRP A 15 -37.59 -3.57 0.94
CA TRP A 15 -37.21 -2.76 2.11
C TRP A 15 -35.81 -3.10 2.62
N SER A 16 -35.45 -4.40 2.57
CA SER A 16 -34.11 -4.87 2.91
C SER A 16 -33.08 -4.31 1.95
N LEU A 17 -33.37 -4.27 0.65
CA LEU A 17 -32.52 -3.65 -0.37
C LEU A 17 -32.39 -2.14 -0.14
N ALA A 18 -33.51 -1.44 0.12
CA ALA A 18 -33.48 0.00 0.37
C ALA A 18 -32.59 0.35 1.59
N LEU A 19 -32.79 -0.35 2.71
CA LEU A 19 -31.95 -0.16 3.91
C LEU A 19 -30.48 -0.47 3.63
N PHE A 20 -30.21 -1.56 2.92
CA PHE A 20 -28.87 -1.98 2.53
C PHE A 20 -28.17 -0.91 1.65
N LEU A 21 -28.88 -0.37 0.65
CA LEU A 21 -28.37 0.69 -0.21
C LEU A 21 -28.12 2.00 0.54
N ILE A 22 -28.96 2.35 1.53
CA ILE A 22 -28.73 3.53 2.38
C ILE A 22 -27.46 3.35 3.19
N VAL A 23 -27.28 2.20 3.85
CA VAL A 23 -26.10 1.92 4.67
C VAL A 23 -24.83 1.89 3.82
N ILE A 24 -24.86 1.26 2.64
CA ILE A 24 -23.71 1.27 1.72
C ILE A 24 -23.46 2.68 1.18
N GLY A 25 -24.51 3.40 0.81
CA GLY A 25 -24.38 4.77 0.28
C GLY A 25 -23.75 5.73 1.29
N THR A 26 -24.15 5.66 2.55
CA THR A 26 -23.55 6.50 3.62
C THR A 26 -22.06 6.16 3.85
N THR A 27 -21.68 4.88 3.84
CA THR A 27 -20.28 4.50 3.96
C THR A 27 -19.47 4.84 2.71
N PHE A 28 -20.07 4.76 1.53
CA PHE A 28 -19.42 5.14 0.26
C PHE A 28 -19.06 6.64 0.23
N LEU A 29 -19.91 7.51 0.79
CA LEU A 29 -19.61 8.94 0.90
C LEU A 29 -18.37 9.22 1.76
N GLN A 30 -18.05 8.34 2.70
CA GLN A 30 -16.85 8.48 3.54
C GLN A 30 -15.55 8.09 2.84
N ILE A 31 -15.59 7.41 1.70
CA ILE A 31 -14.38 7.02 0.94
C ILE A 31 -13.58 8.24 0.50
N GLN A 32 -14.22 9.41 0.35
CA GLN A 32 -13.51 10.65 0.05
C GLN A 32 -12.45 11.03 1.11
N ASN A 33 -12.65 10.58 2.35
CA ASN A 33 -11.74 10.81 3.46
C ASN A 33 -10.67 9.71 3.59
N PHE A 34 -10.59 8.80 2.60
CA PHE A 34 -9.59 7.73 2.60
C PHE A 34 -8.18 8.30 2.52
N SER A 35 -7.35 7.99 3.50
CA SER A 35 -5.99 8.49 3.58
C SER A 35 -4.98 7.35 3.71
N LEU A 36 -3.84 7.54 3.01
CA LEU A 36 -2.68 6.65 3.07
C LEU A 36 -1.61 7.30 3.94
N ASP A 37 -0.89 6.49 4.68
CA ASP A 37 0.24 6.91 5.49
C ASP A 37 1.48 6.10 5.09
N ALA A 38 2.43 6.77 4.47
CA ALA A 38 3.73 6.22 4.12
C ALA A 38 4.87 6.99 4.83
N SER A 39 4.55 7.64 5.95
CA SER A 39 5.55 8.31 6.77
C SER A 39 6.50 7.31 7.41
N SER A 40 7.71 7.75 7.74
CA SER A 40 8.71 6.94 8.45
C SER A 40 8.18 6.48 9.80
N GLU A 41 7.39 7.34 10.45
CA GLU A 41 6.77 7.08 11.73
C GLU A 41 5.75 5.93 11.66
N SER A 42 5.09 5.79 10.52
CA SER A 42 4.13 4.69 10.32
C SER A 42 4.79 3.31 10.33
N LEU A 43 6.11 3.23 10.19
CA LEU A 43 6.90 1.99 10.23
C LEU A 43 7.59 1.76 11.58
N SER A 44 7.40 2.66 12.55
CA SER A 44 8.04 2.60 13.87
C SER A 44 7.49 1.49 14.76
N LEU A 45 8.24 1.19 15.82
CA LEU A 45 7.80 0.28 16.87
C LEU A 45 6.77 0.99 17.77
N GLU A 46 5.77 0.25 18.21
CA GLU A 46 4.79 0.77 19.16
C GLU A 46 5.45 0.94 20.55
N GLY A 47 5.29 2.14 21.14
CA GLY A 47 5.84 2.45 22.46
C GLY A 47 7.35 2.71 22.46
N ASP A 48 7.96 3.10 21.34
CA ASP A 48 9.37 3.50 21.30
C ASP A 48 9.55 4.90 21.93
N ASN A 49 10.18 4.94 23.09
CA ASN A 49 10.50 6.20 23.79
C ASN A 49 11.44 7.13 22.98
N ASN A 50 12.26 6.57 22.10
CA ASN A 50 13.15 7.38 21.25
C ASN A 50 12.35 8.12 20.18
N LEU A 51 11.24 7.57 19.74
CA LEU A 51 10.34 8.23 18.80
C LEU A 51 9.67 9.46 19.43
N GLU A 52 9.26 9.37 20.68
CA GLU A 52 8.71 10.51 21.42
C GLU A 52 9.75 11.64 21.57
N LEU A 53 11.00 11.28 21.92
CA LEU A 53 12.11 12.22 21.97
C LEU A 53 12.39 12.85 20.60
N TYR A 54 12.33 12.08 19.53
CA TYR A 54 12.50 12.58 18.16
C TYR A 54 11.44 13.64 17.81
N PHE A 55 10.16 13.38 18.08
CA PHE A 55 9.10 14.35 17.84
C PHE A 55 9.22 15.62 18.71
N ASP A 56 9.62 15.48 19.95
CA ASP A 56 9.83 16.65 20.81
C ASP A 56 11.02 17.49 20.35
N THR A 57 12.06 16.83 19.81
CA THR A 57 13.19 17.52 19.19
C THR A 57 12.74 18.24 17.92
N GLN A 58 11.97 17.60 17.05
CA GLN A 58 11.42 18.25 15.85
C GLN A 58 10.51 19.45 16.19
N LYS A 59 9.69 19.35 17.23
CA LYS A 59 8.86 20.48 17.66
C LYS A 59 9.68 21.65 18.15
N THR A 60 10.83 21.39 18.78
CA THR A 60 11.69 22.41 19.38
C THR A 60 12.62 23.07 18.35
N PHE A 61 13.19 22.27 17.46
CA PHE A 61 14.25 22.72 16.54
C PHE A 61 13.79 22.79 15.07
N GLY A 62 12.55 22.40 14.79
CA GLY A 62 12.03 22.25 13.41
C GLY A 62 12.37 20.87 12.82
N SER A 63 11.83 20.59 11.65
CA SER A 63 12.16 19.39 10.88
C SER A 63 13.33 19.69 9.95
N ASP A 64 14.23 18.73 9.78
CA ASP A 64 15.35 18.75 8.84
C ASP A 64 15.03 18.00 7.53
N GLU A 65 13.74 17.73 7.29
CA GLU A 65 13.32 17.04 6.08
C GLU A 65 13.72 17.84 4.83
N SER A 66 14.56 17.22 4.02
CA SER A 66 15.09 17.80 2.78
C SER A 66 14.99 16.81 1.63
N LEU A 67 14.90 17.35 0.42
CA LEU A 67 15.18 16.59 -0.80
C LEU A 67 16.66 16.69 -1.11
N VAL A 68 17.21 15.63 -1.69
CA VAL A 68 18.63 15.53 -2.03
C VAL A 68 18.74 15.11 -3.49
N ILE A 69 19.44 15.92 -4.29
CA ILE A 69 19.81 15.53 -5.65
C ILE A 69 21.28 15.15 -5.66
N SER A 70 21.56 13.88 -5.95
CA SER A 70 22.91 13.43 -6.24
C SER A 70 23.27 13.78 -7.67
N TYR A 71 24.36 14.53 -7.85
CA TYR A 71 24.91 14.92 -9.15
C TYR A 71 26.24 14.22 -9.35
N THR A 72 26.35 13.34 -10.34
CA THR A 72 27.60 12.65 -10.71
C THR A 72 28.03 13.08 -12.10
N ALA A 73 29.20 13.72 -12.21
CA ALA A 73 29.75 14.16 -13.49
C ALA A 73 30.15 12.96 -14.35
N ASN A 74 29.82 12.98 -15.64
CA ASN A 74 30.07 11.83 -16.53
C ASN A 74 31.57 11.69 -16.93
N GLU A 75 32.29 12.79 -17.14
CA GLU A 75 33.64 12.74 -17.75
C GLU A 75 34.73 13.36 -16.87
N GLU A 76 34.43 14.41 -16.13
CA GLU A 76 35.41 15.18 -15.34
C GLU A 76 35.07 15.22 -13.86
N THR A 77 35.90 15.89 -13.05
CA THR A 77 35.55 16.18 -11.66
C THR A 77 34.50 17.28 -11.60
N ILE A 78 33.71 17.31 -10.51
CA ILE A 78 32.67 18.32 -10.27
C ILE A 78 33.23 19.76 -10.20
N LEU A 79 34.54 19.91 -10.04
CA LEU A 79 35.23 21.20 -9.95
C LEU A 79 35.66 21.74 -11.33
N GLY A 80 35.41 21.01 -12.42
CA GLY A 80 35.64 21.50 -13.77
C GLY A 80 34.77 22.72 -14.10
N THR A 81 35.28 23.66 -14.90
CA THR A 81 34.56 24.91 -15.23
C THR A 81 33.20 24.65 -15.86
N LYS A 82 33.11 23.61 -16.71
CA LYS A 82 31.84 23.20 -17.34
C LYS A 82 30.85 22.67 -16.29
N GLN A 83 31.31 21.82 -15.37
CA GLN A 83 30.50 21.21 -14.33
C GLN A 83 30.01 22.23 -13.31
N ILE A 84 30.85 23.17 -12.92
CA ILE A 84 30.46 24.29 -12.05
C ILE A 84 29.38 25.16 -12.71
N SER A 85 29.53 25.49 -14.00
CA SER A 85 28.51 26.22 -14.75
C SER A 85 27.19 25.44 -14.83
N HIS A 86 27.26 24.14 -15.04
CA HIS A 86 26.12 23.23 -15.12
C HIS A 86 25.38 23.10 -13.78
N LEU A 87 26.13 22.92 -12.70
CA LEU A 87 25.58 22.92 -11.33
C LEU A 87 24.89 24.24 -10.98
N ARG A 88 25.49 25.37 -11.41
CA ARG A 88 24.89 26.69 -11.19
C ARG A 88 23.56 26.83 -11.93
N SER A 89 23.51 26.47 -13.21
CA SER A 89 22.27 26.48 -13.98
C SER A 89 21.20 25.57 -13.38
N LEU A 90 21.54 24.35 -13.01
CA LEU A 90 20.63 23.41 -12.34
C LEU A 90 20.10 24.00 -11.02
N ARG A 91 20.97 24.57 -10.17
CA ARG A 91 20.56 25.20 -8.91
C ARG A 91 19.60 26.35 -9.14
N ASP A 92 19.91 27.22 -10.10
CA ASP A 92 19.12 28.41 -10.39
C ASP A 92 17.73 28.02 -10.98
N ASP A 93 17.67 27.00 -11.82
CA ASP A 93 16.39 26.45 -12.33
C ASP A 93 15.56 25.79 -11.23
N LEU A 94 16.20 25.09 -10.29
CA LEU A 94 15.52 24.53 -9.12
C LEU A 94 14.94 25.64 -8.21
N LEU A 95 15.63 26.75 -8.04
CA LEU A 95 15.14 27.92 -7.29
C LEU A 95 13.93 28.60 -7.94
N ASN A 96 13.72 28.42 -9.25
CA ASN A 96 12.54 28.95 -9.95
C ASN A 96 11.27 28.09 -9.73
N ILE A 97 11.38 26.92 -9.12
CA ILE A 97 10.23 26.07 -8.81
C ILE A 97 9.47 26.66 -7.62
N GLU A 98 8.16 26.83 -7.78
CA GLU A 98 7.29 27.36 -6.71
C GLU A 98 7.33 26.44 -5.48
N GLY A 99 7.66 27.01 -4.32
CA GLY A 99 7.79 26.28 -3.06
C GLY A 99 9.22 25.88 -2.70
N ILE A 100 10.21 26.14 -3.56
CA ILE A 100 11.64 25.97 -3.25
C ILE A 100 12.25 27.34 -2.99
N ASN A 101 12.66 27.58 -1.74
CA ASN A 101 13.22 28.88 -1.33
C ASN A 101 14.75 28.86 -1.26
N SER A 102 15.36 27.68 -1.08
CA SER A 102 16.80 27.53 -1.01
C SER A 102 17.28 26.21 -1.58
N VAL A 103 18.44 26.22 -2.19
CA VAL A 103 19.15 25.05 -2.68
C VAL A 103 20.61 25.18 -2.23
N ILE A 104 21.07 24.26 -1.40
CA ILE A 104 22.43 24.24 -0.88
C ILE A 104 23.27 23.28 -1.72
N SER A 105 24.36 23.78 -2.27
CA SER A 105 25.29 23.00 -3.10
C SER A 105 26.73 23.29 -2.75
N ILE A 106 27.68 22.66 -3.43
CA ILE A 106 29.11 22.98 -3.29
C ILE A 106 29.42 24.43 -3.68
N LEU A 107 28.53 25.09 -4.42
CA LEU A 107 28.70 26.49 -4.86
C LEU A 107 28.52 27.48 -3.71
N ASP A 108 27.67 27.12 -2.74
CA ASP A 108 27.15 27.99 -1.69
C ASP A 108 27.80 27.77 -0.33
N VAL A 109 28.45 26.60 -0.14
CA VAL A 109 29.04 26.27 1.15
C VAL A 109 30.28 27.10 1.47
N SER A 110 30.44 27.40 2.75
CA SER A 110 31.54 28.20 3.26
C SER A 110 32.87 27.44 3.18
N LEU A 111 33.88 28.03 2.56
CA LEU A 111 35.22 27.48 2.48
C LEU A 111 36.09 28.09 3.60
N PHE A 112 36.58 27.25 4.52
CA PHE A 112 37.34 27.67 5.70
C PHE A 112 38.85 27.58 5.55
N GLN A 113 39.29 26.75 4.59
CA GLN A 113 40.69 26.46 4.33
C GLN A 113 41.13 26.80 2.90
N SER A 114 40.38 27.59 2.19
CA SER A 114 40.60 27.87 0.77
C SER A 114 40.69 29.38 0.44
N PRO A 115 41.75 30.10 0.81
CA PRO A 115 42.93 29.75 1.63
C PRO A 115 42.63 29.64 3.13
N PRO A 116 43.58 29.13 3.96
CA PRO A 116 43.39 29.12 5.40
C PRO A 116 43.22 30.54 5.94
N LEU A 117 42.03 30.81 6.48
CA LEU A 117 41.67 32.14 6.99
C LEU A 117 41.79 32.22 8.50
N SER A 118 42.16 33.38 9.01
CA SER A 118 42.11 33.66 10.44
C SER A 118 40.63 33.76 10.91
N LEU A 119 40.39 33.56 12.23
CA LEU A 119 39.04 33.69 12.80
C LEU A 119 38.39 35.08 12.55
N ILE A 120 39.23 36.12 12.44
CA ILE A 120 38.76 37.49 12.18
C ILE A 120 38.33 37.65 10.72
N GLU A 121 39.06 37.06 9.80
CA GLU A 121 38.70 37.05 8.35
C GLU A 121 37.48 36.24 8.10
N LEU A 122 37.32 35.08 8.73
CA LEU A 122 36.10 34.26 8.67
C LEU A 122 34.83 35.00 9.16
N ALA A 123 34.99 35.87 10.15
CA ALA A 123 33.89 36.68 10.66
C ALA A 123 33.49 37.83 9.73
N SER A 124 34.39 38.26 8.84
CA SER A 124 34.19 39.42 7.95
C SER A 124 33.86 39.06 6.51
N ASP A 125 34.36 37.92 6.01
CA ASP A 125 34.20 37.52 4.62
C ASP A 125 34.25 35.99 4.44
N VAL A 126 33.16 35.43 4.03
CA VAL A 126 33.06 33.97 3.78
C VAL A 126 33.36 33.68 2.31
N TYR A 127 34.29 32.78 2.07
CA TYR A 127 34.65 32.35 0.72
C TYR A 127 33.74 31.19 0.30
N THR A 128 33.24 31.28 -0.93
CA THR A 128 32.45 30.23 -1.60
C THR A 128 32.96 30.07 -3.03
N ILE A 129 32.60 29.00 -3.71
CA ILE A 129 32.93 28.85 -5.14
C ILE A 129 32.26 29.98 -5.96
N ASP A 130 31.05 30.34 -5.59
CA ASP A 130 30.24 31.32 -6.34
C ASP A 130 30.82 32.76 -6.24
N ASN A 131 31.44 33.13 -5.12
CA ASN A 131 32.01 34.46 -5.02
C ASN A 131 33.41 34.59 -5.66
N GLY A 132 33.99 33.48 -6.17
CA GLY A 132 35.20 33.47 -6.97
C GLY A 132 36.49 33.87 -6.24
N LYS A 133 36.47 33.97 -4.92
CA LYS A 133 37.60 34.40 -4.12
C LYS A 133 38.64 33.32 -3.80
N ALA A 134 38.24 32.05 -3.93
CA ALA A 134 39.08 30.91 -3.60
C ALA A 134 39.75 30.35 -4.86
N GLU A 135 41.03 29.93 -4.73
CA GLU A 135 41.72 29.21 -5.80
C GLU A 135 41.34 27.74 -5.84
N LEU A 136 41.20 27.20 -7.04
CA LEU A 136 40.69 25.83 -7.29
C LEU A 136 41.49 24.75 -6.56
N SER A 137 42.82 24.93 -6.45
CA SER A 137 43.72 23.99 -5.76
C SER A 137 43.46 23.87 -4.25
N TYR A 138 43.09 24.98 -3.61
CA TYR A 138 42.67 24.95 -2.19
C TYR A 138 41.32 24.36 -2.00
N ILE A 139 40.37 24.67 -2.88
CA ILE A 139 39.00 24.12 -2.87
C ILE A 139 39.03 22.60 -2.97
N GLU A 140 39.81 22.05 -3.93
CA GLU A 140 39.99 20.62 -4.12
C GLU A 140 40.51 19.92 -2.88
N ASN A 141 41.51 20.51 -2.24
CA ASN A 141 42.13 19.97 -1.01
C ASN A 141 41.14 20.02 0.17
N GLU A 142 40.35 21.10 0.30
CA GLU A 142 39.34 21.22 1.34
C GLU A 142 38.24 20.20 1.20
N PHE A 143 37.66 20.04 -0.01
CA PHE A 143 36.61 19.06 -0.25
C PHE A 143 37.07 17.60 -0.05
N LYS A 144 38.32 17.30 -0.33
CA LYS A 144 38.88 15.96 -0.10
C LYS A 144 39.13 15.63 1.36
N ASN A 145 39.53 16.62 2.15
CA ASN A 145 40.11 16.38 3.50
C ASN A 145 39.28 16.95 4.65
N SER A 146 38.36 17.88 4.37
CA SER A 146 37.54 18.46 5.43
C SER A 146 36.45 17.47 5.88
N PRO A 147 36.30 17.19 7.18
CA PRO A 147 35.23 16.33 7.69
C PRO A 147 33.85 16.91 7.50
N LEU A 148 33.72 18.18 7.14
CA LEU A 148 32.46 18.83 6.85
C LEU A 148 31.92 18.42 5.47
N TYR A 149 32.80 18.22 4.48
CA TYR A 149 32.44 18.03 3.08
C TYR A 149 32.77 16.66 2.54
N ALA A 150 33.92 16.07 2.93
CA ALA A 150 34.36 14.76 2.46
C ALA A 150 33.34 13.66 2.86
N ASN A 151 32.83 12.93 1.91
CA ASN A 151 31.80 11.89 2.05
C ASN A 151 30.43 12.37 2.60
N ASN A 152 30.25 13.65 2.87
CA ASN A 152 28.97 14.22 3.24
C ASN A 152 28.32 14.97 2.07
N LEU A 153 29.06 15.92 1.49
CA LEU A 153 28.60 16.74 0.38
C LEU A 153 29.28 16.38 -0.94
N VAL A 154 30.52 15.90 -0.86
CA VAL A 154 31.37 15.56 -2.01
C VAL A 154 32.01 14.19 -1.81
N SER A 155 32.04 13.38 -2.87
CA SER A 155 32.74 12.10 -2.87
C SER A 155 34.27 12.31 -2.87
N THR A 156 35.02 11.34 -2.34
CA THR A 156 36.49 11.43 -2.26
C THR A 156 37.22 11.51 -3.59
N ASP A 157 36.57 11.00 -4.68
CA ASP A 157 37.06 11.08 -6.05
C ASP A 157 36.67 12.37 -6.76
N LEU A 158 35.95 13.27 -6.10
CA LEU A 158 35.40 14.52 -6.60
C LEU A 158 34.54 14.36 -7.87
N LYS A 159 33.86 13.25 -8.03
CA LYS A 159 32.96 12.98 -9.16
C LYS A 159 31.50 13.22 -8.82
N THR A 160 31.13 13.06 -7.56
CA THR A 160 29.76 13.17 -7.10
C THR A 160 29.61 14.25 -6.05
N THR A 161 28.57 15.04 -6.16
CA THR A 161 28.13 16.01 -5.16
C THR A 161 26.64 15.91 -4.90
N ALA A 162 26.17 16.54 -3.83
CA ALA A 162 24.76 16.65 -3.49
C ALA A 162 24.27 18.10 -3.59
N LEU A 163 23.04 18.28 -4.07
CA LEU A 163 22.27 19.50 -3.88
C LEU A 163 21.18 19.19 -2.85
N LEU A 164 21.14 19.96 -1.78
CA LEU A 164 20.17 19.82 -0.70
C LEU A 164 19.08 20.87 -0.87
N ILE A 165 17.83 20.44 -0.84
CA ILE A 165 16.64 21.31 -0.95
C ILE A 165 15.88 21.17 0.37
N PRO A 166 16.08 22.09 1.34
CA PRO A 166 15.36 22.06 2.61
C PRO A 166 13.88 22.46 2.36
N LEU A 167 12.95 21.60 2.76
CA LEU A 167 11.52 21.87 2.61
C LEU A 167 10.87 22.39 3.91
N ALA A 168 11.39 21.95 5.05
CA ALA A 168 10.75 22.19 6.33
C ALA A 168 11.05 23.55 6.94
N THR A 169 12.19 24.15 6.62
CA THR A 169 12.67 25.36 7.27
C THR A 169 11.87 26.59 6.82
N ASP A 170 11.44 26.61 5.57
CA ASP A 170 10.89 27.81 4.94
C ASP A 170 9.37 27.74 4.74
N ASN A 171 8.80 26.54 4.62
CA ASN A 171 7.35 26.36 4.45
C ASN A 171 6.87 24.98 4.92
N PRO A 172 6.64 24.78 6.23
CA PRO A 172 6.24 23.49 6.80
C PRO A 172 4.89 22.98 6.26
N GLU A 173 4.05 23.86 5.70
CA GLU A 173 2.76 23.46 5.11
C GLU A 173 2.94 22.59 3.87
N ILE A 174 4.06 22.72 3.14
CA ILE A 174 4.38 21.89 1.96
C ILE A 174 4.52 20.42 2.35
N LEU A 175 5.12 20.13 3.49
CA LEU A 175 5.29 18.76 3.98
C LEU A 175 3.97 18.11 4.43
N ILE A 176 3.00 18.92 4.82
CA ILE A 176 1.67 18.46 5.27
C ILE A 176 0.75 18.21 4.06
N ASN A 177 0.86 19.04 3.02
CA ASN A 177 0.02 18.93 1.82
C ASN A 177 0.64 17.99 0.77
N GLN A 178 0.14 16.77 0.71
CA GLN A 178 0.63 15.74 -0.23
C GLN A 178 0.55 16.14 -1.70
N GLU A 179 -0.49 16.88 -2.11
CA GLU A 179 -0.63 17.29 -3.52
C GLU A 179 0.42 18.36 -3.89
N THR A 180 0.69 19.30 -3.01
CA THR A 180 1.74 20.32 -3.21
C THR A 180 3.12 19.67 -3.29
N LEU A 181 3.44 18.77 -2.36
CA LEU A 181 4.70 18.04 -2.35
C LEU A 181 4.89 17.21 -3.64
N LYS A 182 3.83 16.57 -4.12
CA LYS A 182 3.85 15.81 -5.37
C LYS A 182 4.20 16.69 -6.56
N VAL A 183 3.57 17.87 -6.69
CA VAL A 183 3.84 18.82 -7.77
C VAL A 183 5.30 19.24 -7.74
N ILE A 184 5.82 19.64 -6.57
CA ILE A 184 7.22 20.05 -6.42
C ILE A 184 8.17 18.92 -6.84
N ILE A 185 7.92 17.67 -6.41
CA ILE A 185 8.76 16.52 -6.78
C ILE A 185 8.71 16.25 -8.29
N GLU A 186 7.55 16.38 -8.92
CA GLU A 186 7.39 16.22 -10.37
C GLU A 186 8.15 17.33 -11.13
N ASP A 187 8.05 18.58 -10.70
CA ASP A 187 8.76 19.72 -11.31
C ASP A 187 10.28 19.59 -11.16
N ILE A 188 10.77 19.14 -9.97
CA ILE A 188 12.19 18.81 -9.78
C ILE A 188 12.64 17.73 -10.77
N ARG A 189 11.85 16.66 -10.95
CA ARG A 189 12.18 15.59 -11.89
C ARG A 189 12.20 16.06 -13.34
N LEU A 190 11.29 16.94 -13.71
CA LEU A 190 11.28 17.54 -15.06
C LEU A 190 12.53 18.38 -15.27
N THR A 191 12.85 19.28 -14.34
CA THR A 191 14.09 20.06 -14.37
C THR A 191 15.33 19.17 -14.46
N MET A 192 15.45 18.15 -13.61
CA MET A 192 16.57 17.21 -13.65
C MET A 192 16.72 16.51 -15.02
N ASN A 193 15.63 16.22 -15.72
CA ASN A 193 15.69 15.52 -16.99
C ASN A 193 16.41 16.34 -18.08
N GLU A 194 16.35 17.66 -18.03
CA GLU A 194 17.07 18.54 -18.98
C GLU A 194 18.59 18.43 -18.82
N TYR A 195 19.05 18.08 -17.60
CA TYR A 195 20.46 18.01 -17.24
C TYR A 195 21.08 16.60 -17.30
N ARG A 196 20.30 15.55 -17.60
CA ARG A 196 20.77 14.15 -17.61
C ARG A 196 21.76 13.81 -18.71
N ASN A 197 21.85 14.62 -19.75
CA ASN A 197 22.82 14.38 -20.85
C ASN A 197 24.28 14.59 -20.39
N GLU A 198 24.50 15.45 -19.40
CA GLU A 198 25.83 15.86 -18.94
C GLU A 198 26.21 15.27 -17.57
N ALA A 199 25.23 14.82 -16.79
CA ALA A 199 25.44 14.21 -15.48
C ALA A 199 24.41 13.13 -15.17
N SER A 200 24.79 12.16 -14.35
CA SER A 200 23.87 11.21 -13.76
C SER A 200 23.23 11.83 -12.51
N LEU A 201 21.91 12.00 -12.55
CA LEU A 201 21.14 12.65 -11.50
C LEU A 201 20.15 11.69 -10.83
N PHE A 202 20.16 11.65 -9.50
CA PHE A 202 19.20 10.89 -8.71
C PHE A 202 18.59 11.77 -7.63
N LEU A 203 17.25 11.75 -7.55
CA LEU A 203 16.52 12.42 -6.49
C LEU A 203 16.32 11.44 -5.32
N GLY A 204 16.56 11.90 -4.11
CA GLY A 204 16.38 11.18 -2.85
C GLY A 204 15.77 12.07 -1.77
N GLY A 205 15.67 11.55 -0.57
CA GLY A 205 15.12 12.25 0.59
C GLY A 205 13.82 11.63 1.09
N VAL A 206 13.56 11.78 2.40
CA VAL A 206 12.38 11.19 3.06
C VAL A 206 11.06 11.67 2.43
N PRO A 207 10.89 12.98 2.10
CA PRO A 207 9.67 13.46 1.46
C PRO A 207 9.40 12.80 0.10
N MET A 208 10.46 12.58 -0.71
CA MET A 208 10.34 11.90 -2.00
C MET A 208 9.94 10.44 -1.83
N ILE A 209 10.60 9.71 -0.90
CA ILE A 209 10.29 8.31 -0.61
C ILE A 209 8.82 8.16 -0.17
N ARG A 210 8.36 9.06 0.70
CA ARG A 210 6.96 9.09 1.15
C ARG A 210 5.98 9.31 -0.01
N ASN A 211 6.25 10.27 -0.88
CA ASN A 211 5.42 10.55 -2.05
C ASN A 211 5.35 9.36 -3.02
N ASP A 212 6.49 8.77 -3.34
CA ASP A 212 6.57 7.63 -4.24
C ASP A 212 5.91 6.38 -3.64
N ALA A 213 6.10 6.13 -2.34
CA ALA A 213 5.44 5.03 -1.65
C ALA A 213 3.91 5.16 -1.71
N ILE A 214 3.35 6.37 -1.51
CA ILE A 214 1.91 6.61 -1.65
C ILE A 214 1.45 6.36 -3.10
N ALA A 215 2.21 6.80 -4.09
CA ALA A 215 1.90 6.57 -5.50
C ALA A 215 1.90 5.06 -5.83
N TYR A 216 2.91 4.31 -5.36
CA TYR A 216 2.98 2.87 -5.53
C TYR A 216 1.82 2.14 -4.82
N ILE A 217 1.49 2.52 -3.58
CA ILE A 217 0.36 1.93 -2.86
C ILE A 217 -0.95 2.14 -3.64
N LYS A 218 -1.20 3.35 -4.16
CA LYS A 218 -2.38 3.63 -4.98
C LYS A 218 -2.41 2.76 -6.23
N SER A 219 -1.29 2.63 -6.93
CA SER A 219 -1.16 1.76 -8.10
C SER A 219 -1.42 0.30 -7.75
N ASP A 220 -0.80 -0.20 -6.69
CA ASP A 220 -0.92 -1.58 -6.24
C ASP A 220 -2.36 -1.92 -5.83
N LEU A 221 -3.04 -1.04 -5.10
CA LEU A 221 -4.45 -1.20 -4.75
C LEU A 221 -5.32 -1.42 -6.00
N ILE A 222 -5.08 -0.66 -7.07
CA ILE A 222 -5.84 -0.78 -8.32
C ILE A 222 -5.45 -2.05 -9.08
N VAL A 223 -4.16 -2.25 -9.33
CA VAL A 223 -3.64 -3.34 -10.17
C VAL A 223 -3.94 -4.70 -9.53
N PHE A 224 -3.62 -4.88 -8.24
CA PHE A 224 -3.90 -6.15 -7.55
C PHE A 224 -5.39 -6.42 -7.41
N SER A 225 -6.21 -5.39 -7.13
CA SER A 225 -7.66 -5.57 -7.04
C SER A 225 -8.26 -6.00 -8.36
N LEU A 226 -7.87 -5.36 -9.47
CA LEU A 226 -8.32 -5.75 -10.81
C LEU A 226 -7.83 -7.16 -11.18
N ALA A 227 -6.59 -7.49 -10.89
CA ALA A 227 -6.02 -8.82 -11.14
C ALA A 227 -6.79 -9.90 -10.35
N VAL A 228 -7.08 -9.66 -9.08
CA VAL A 228 -7.87 -10.57 -8.23
C VAL A 228 -9.28 -10.72 -8.79
N ILE A 229 -9.99 -9.62 -9.12
CA ILE A 229 -11.33 -9.67 -9.68
C ILE A 229 -11.34 -10.46 -11.00
N LEU A 230 -10.35 -10.23 -11.86
CA LEU A 230 -10.24 -10.96 -13.14
C LEU A 230 -9.99 -12.45 -12.91
N ALA A 231 -9.04 -12.81 -12.07
CA ALA A 231 -8.74 -14.20 -11.72
C ALA A 231 -9.96 -14.91 -11.12
N MET A 232 -10.65 -14.25 -10.18
CA MET A 232 -11.88 -14.75 -9.58
C MET A 232 -12.97 -14.93 -10.62
N SER A 233 -13.15 -13.98 -11.55
CA SER A 233 -14.14 -14.05 -12.63
C SER A 233 -13.89 -15.23 -13.54
N ILE A 234 -12.65 -15.45 -13.97
CA ILE A 234 -12.26 -16.58 -14.82
C ILE A 234 -12.51 -17.90 -14.09
N MET A 235 -12.08 -18.01 -12.83
CA MET A 235 -12.28 -19.20 -12.02
C MET A 235 -13.77 -19.53 -11.84
N LEU A 236 -14.58 -18.54 -11.49
CA LEU A 236 -16.03 -18.74 -11.31
C LEU A 236 -16.74 -19.08 -12.65
N ALA A 237 -16.34 -18.42 -13.75
CA ALA A 237 -16.87 -18.73 -15.07
C ALA A 237 -16.57 -20.16 -15.48
N PHE A 238 -15.36 -20.64 -15.21
CA PHE A 238 -14.95 -22.02 -15.45
C PHE A 238 -15.79 -23.04 -14.67
N PHE A 239 -16.10 -22.76 -13.39
CA PHE A 239 -16.85 -23.70 -12.56
C PHE A 239 -18.38 -23.59 -12.71
N PHE A 240 -18.91 -22.38 -12.87
CA PHE A 240 -20.37 -22.18 -12.80
C PHE A 240 -21.08 -22.04 -14.14
N HIS A 241 -20.38 -21.71 -15.24
CA HIS A 241 -20.88 -21.60 -16.62
C HIS A 241 -22.10 -20.68 -16.82
N LYS A 242 -22.63 -20.06 -15.78
CA LYS A 242 -23.75 -19.11 -15.82
C LYS A 242 -23.31 -17.78 -15.23
N ILE A 243 -23.47 -16.70 -16.01
CA ILE A 243 -23.04 -15.32 -15.65
C ILE A 243 -23.58 -14.88 -14.27
N ARG A 244 -24.78 -15.28 -13.91
CA ARG A 244 -25.36 -14.96 -12.60
C ARG A 244 -24.49 -15.43 -11.44
N TRP A 245 -23.99 -16.67 -11.50
CA TRP A 245 -23.19 -17.28 -10.44
C TRP A 245 -21.73 -16.82 -10.45
N VAL A 246 -21.37 -16.04 -11.46
CA VAL A 246 -20.11 -15.29 -11.53
C VAL A 246 -20.30 -13.88 -10.99
N ALA A 247 -21.30 -13.17 -11.51
CA ALA A 247 -21.52 -11.76 -11.21
C ALA A 247 -21.93 -11.50 -9.75
N VAL A 248 -22.84 -12.31 -9.19
CA VAL A 248 -23.34 -12.10 -7.82
C VAL A 248 -22.24 -12.20 -6.77
N PRO A 249 -21.39 -13.26 -6.71
CA PRO A 249 -20.30 -13.33 -5.76
C PRO A 249 -19.28 -12.18 -5.90
N ILE A 250 -18.95 -11.81 -7.14
CA ILE A 250 -18.02 -10.71 -7.41
C ILE A 250 -18.59 -9.38 -6.92
N MET A 251 -19.87 -9.09 -7.24
CA MET A 251 -20.53 -7.88 -6.74
C MET A 251 -20.56 -7.82 -5.21
N ILE A 252 -20.88 -8.92 -4.54
CA ILE A 252 -20.87 -8.99 -3.08
C ILE A 252 -19.47 -8.73 -2.53
N SER A 253 -18.43 -9.28 -3.18
CA SER A 253 -17.04 -9.08 -2.77
C SER A 253 -16.60 -7.62 -2.92
N ILE A 254 -16.95 -6.98 -4.04
CA ILE A 254 -16.65 -5.56 -4.28
C ILE A 254 -17.39 -4.69 -3.26
N ILE A 255 -18.67 -4.94 -3.02
CA ILE A 255 -19.47 -4.21 -2.03
C ILE A 255 -18.84 -4.35 -0.63
N GLY A 256 -18.42 -5.56 -0.24
CA GLY A 256 -17.79 -5.81 1.05
C GLY A 256 -16.46 -5.05 1.22
N ALA A 257 -15.60 -5.06 0.20
CA ALA A 257 -14.33 -4.35 0.23
C ALA A 257 -14.52 -2.81 0.25
N LEU A 258 -15.42 -2.28 -0.58
CA LEU A 258 -15.75 -0.84 -0.60
C LEU A 258 -16.41 -0.39 0.71
N PHE A 259 -17.29 -1.20 1.28
CA PHE A 259 -17.92 -0.91 2.56
C PHE A 259 -16.87 -0.80 3.67
N MET A 260 -15.92 -1.74 3.74
CA MET A 260 -14.84 -1.67 4.71
C MET A 260 -13.94 -0.46 4.50
N THR A 261 -13.62 -0.09 3.25
CA THR A 261 -12.89 1.13 2.94
C THR A 261 -13.62 2.36 3.48
N GLY A 262 -14.95 2.44 3.30
CA GLY A 262 -15.76 3.52 3.87
C GLY A 262 -15.76 3.53 5.39
N VAL A 263 -15.78 2.39 6.06
CA VAL A 263 -15.70 2.27 7.52
C VAL A 263 -14.34 2.76 8.03
N ILE A 264 -13.23 2.32 7.42
CA ILE A 264 -11.87 2.77 7.75
C ILE A 264 -11.78 4.29 7.63
N SER A 265 -12.28 4.84 6.52
CA SER A 265 -12.29 6.29 6.27
C SER A 265 -13.14 7.06 7.27
N ALA A 266 -14.31 6.53 7.67
CA ALA A 266 -15.21 7.16 8.63
C ALA A 266 -14.60 7.24 10.05
N ILE A 267 -13.76 6.26 10.41
CA ILE A 267 -13.05 6.23 11.70
C ILE A 267 -11.79 7.11 11.65
N GLY A 268 -11.37 7.55 10.45
CA GLY A 268 -10.12 8.29 10.27
C GLY A 268 -8.86 7.42 10.38
N TRP A 269 -9.02 6.11 10.18
CA TRP A 269 -7.91 5.17 10.26
C TRP A 269 -7.08 5.22 8.97
N LYS A 270 -5.81 5.53 9.11
CA LYS A 270 -4.89 5.64 7.97
C LYS A 270 -4.39 4.26 7.54
N VAL A 271 -4.32 4.05 6.24
CA VAL A 271 -3.81 2.80 5.65
C VAL A 271 -2.33 2.95 5.35
N THR A 272 -1.50 2.10 5.96
CA THR A 272 -0.04 2.07 5.78
C THR A 272 0.36 1.19 4.59
N VAL A 273 1.65 1.21 4.23
CA VAL A 273 2.23 0.34 3.19
C VAL A 273 1.89 -1.14 3.42
N ILE A 274 1.99 -1.62 4.68
CA ILE A 274 1.71 -3.02 5.03
C ILE A 274 0.22 -3.31 4.97
N SER A 275 -0.60 -2.41 5.50
CA SER A 275 -2.04 -2.62 5.56
C SER A 275 -2.77 -2.40 4.22
N ALA A 276 -2.11 -1.82 3.22
CA ALA A 276 -2.73 -1.53 1.91
C ALA A 276 -3.30 -2.78 1.19
N ASN A 277 -2.73 -3.96 1.45
CA ASN A 277 -3.22 -5.22 0.88
C ASN A 277 -4.58 -5.67 1.42
N PHE A 278 -5.15 -4.97 2.43
CA PHE A 278 -6.43 -5.34 3.04
C PHE A 278 -7.56 -5.46 2.02
N PHE A 279 -7.59 -4.58 1.02
CA PHE A 279 -8.65 -4.53 0.01
C PHE A 279 -8.71 -5.82 -0.81
N SER A 280 -7.57 -6.24 -1.38
CA SER A 280 -7.47 -7.47 -2.17
C SER A 280 -7.76 -8.72 -1.34
N LEU A 281 -7.30 -8.75 -0.08
CA LEU A 281 -7.59 -9.85 0.83
C LEU A 281 -9.08 -9.94 1.18
N LEU A 282 -9.74 -8.80 1.41
CA LEU A 282 -11.19 -8.77 1.68
C LEU A 282 -12.00 -9.22 0.48
N LEU A 283 -11.60 -8.88 -0.75
CA LEU A 283 -12.24 -9.41 -1.95
C LEU A 283 -12.25 -10.94 -1.94
N VAL A 284 -11.10 -11.55 -1.68
CA VAL A 284 -10.96 -13.02 -1.65
C VAL A 284 -11.74 -13.64 -0.49
N MET A 285 -11.66 -13.06 0.71
CA MET A 285 -12.36 -13.57 1.90
C MET A 285 -13.88 -13.49 1.74
N THR A 286 -14.40 -12.38 1.24
CA THR A 286 -15.83 -12.20 0.96
C THR A 286 -16.30 -13.19 -0.10
N LEU A 287 -15.50 -13.39 -1.15
CA LEU A 287 -15.80 -14.39 -2.18
C LEU A 287 -15.88 -15.79 -1.59
N SER A 288 -14.93 -16.17 -0.75
CA SER A 288 -14.88 -17.50 -0.11
C SER A 288 -16.19 -17.81 0.62
N VAL A 289 -16.67 -16.90 1.46
CA VAL A 289 -17.95 -17.05 2.16
C VAL A 289 -19.11 -17.14 1.15
N THR A 290 -19.11 -16.28 0.14
CA THR A 290 -20.21 -16.20 -0.84
C THR A 290 -20.27 -17.45 -1.72
N ILE A 291 -19.12 -18.03 -2.09
CA ILE A 291 -19.07 -19.29 -2.86
C ILE A 291 -19.72 -20.42 -2.07
N HIS A 292 -19.45 -20.55 -0.79
CA HIS A 292 -20.09 -21.56 0.05
C HIS A 292 -21.62 -21.44 0.04
N LEU A 293 -22.14 -20.21 0.12
CA LEU A 293 -23.58 -19.94 0.03
C LEU A 293 -24.14 -20.31 -1.37
N VAL A 294 -23.44 -19.94 -2.43
CA VAL A 294 -23.84 -20.23 -3.82
C VAL A 294 -23.88 -21.74 -4.08
N VAL A 295 -22.84 -22.45 -3.69
CA VAL A 295 -22.74 -23.91 -3.88
C VAL A 295 -23.88 -24.62 -3.15
N ARG A 296 -24.10 -24.26 -1.88
CA ARG A 296 -25.16 -24.87 -1.09
C ARG A 296 -26.54 -24.56 -1.64
N TYR A 297 -26.79 -23.33 -2.06
CA TYR A 297 -28.05 -22.93 -2.69
C TYR A 297 -28.33 -23.73 -3.97
N ARG A 298 -27.32 -23.93 -4.82
CA ARG A 298 -27.42 -24.72 -6.05
C ARG A 298 -27.70 -26.18 -5.76
N GLU A 299 -27.03 -26.77 -4.78
CA GLU A 299 -27.25 -28.13 -4.33
C GLU A 299 -28.69 -28.33 -3.85
N LEU A 300 -29.17 -27.46 -2.96
CA LEU A 300 -30.55 -27.50 -2.47
C LEU A 300 -31.57 -27.30 -3.57
N SER A 301 -31.27 -26.41 -4.52
CA SER A 301 -32.15 -26.16 -5.68
C SER A 301 -32.22 -27.35 -6.63
N SER A 302 -31.13 -28.14 -6.75
CA SER A 302 -31.11 -29.37 -7.55
C SER A 302 -31.89 -30.49 -6.87
N ASN A 303 -31.72 -30.61 -5.55
CA ASN A 303 -32.38 -31.68 -4.78
C ASN A 303 -33.89 -31.45 -4.56
N ASN A 304 -34.31 -30.16 -4.56
CA ASN A 304 -35.69 -29.76 -4.35
C ASN A 304 -36.19 -28.84 -5.49
N PRO A 305 -36.53 -29.38 -6.66
CA PRO A 305 -36.94 -28.58 -7.84
C PRO A 305 -38.19 -27.73 -7.58
N ASP A 306 -39.09 -28.20 -6.76
CA ASP A 306 -40.38 -27.54 -6.49
C ASP A 306 -40.28 -26.48 -5.35
N ALA A 307 -39.20 -26.42 -4.58
CA ALA A 307 -39.04 -25.47 -3.51
C ALA A 307 -38.97 -24.03 -4.03
N THR A 308 -39.53 -23.08 -3.29
CA THR A 308 -39.49 -21.64 -3.64
C THR A 308 -38.09 -21.05 -3.36
N SER A 309 -37.75 -19.93 -4.04
CA SER A 309 -36.49 -19.19 -3.75
C SER A 309 -36.40 -18.81 -2.29
N SER A 310 -37.51 -18.50 -1.64
CA SER A 310 -37.58 -18.16 -0.20
C SER A 310 -37.15 -19.32 0.68
N GLU A 311 -37.67 -20.51 0.44
CA GLU A 311 -37.36 -21.73 1.19
C GLU A 311 -35.88 -22.12 1.00
N LEU A 312 -35.41 -22.12 -0.26
CA LEU A 312 -34.01 -22.43 -0.58
C LEU A 312 -33.04 -21.44 0.07
N THR A 313 -33.36 -20.14 0.02
CA THR A 313 -32.51 -19.11 0.66
C THR A 313 -32.47 -19.29 2.16
N LYS A 314 -33.62 -19.47 2.81
CA LYS A 314 -33.70 -19.70 4.25
C LYS A 314 -32.91 -20.92 4.68
N GLN A 315 -33.09 -22.04 3.96
CA GLN A 315 -32.38 -23.29 4.27
C GLN A 315 -30.87 -23.13 4.09
N THR A 316 -30.43 -22.52 2.96
CA THR A 316 -29.00 -22.24 2.70
C THR A 316 -28.37 -21.43 3.84
N LEU A 317 -29.00 -20.30 4.21
CA LEU A 317 -28.46 -19.43 5.27
C LEU A 317 -28.41 -20.15 6.63
N THR A 318 -29.45 -20.93 6.96
CA THR A 318 -29.50 -21.64 8.24
C THR A 318 -28.44 -22.75 8.34
N GLU A 319 -28.20 -23.47 7.25
CA GLU A 319 -27.22 -24.55 7.23
C GLU A 319 -25.78 -24.04 7.16
N MET A 320 -25.55 -22.95 6.42
CA MET A 320 -24.20 -22.42 6.20
C MET A 320 -23.71 -21.47 7.29
N ILE A 321 -24.59 -20.96 8.16
CA ILE A 321 -24.18 -20.01 9.19
C ILE A 321 -23.15 -20.62 10.16
N LYS A 322 -23.35 -21.85 10.61
CA LYS A 322 -22.43 -22.51 11.54
C LYS A 322 -21.03 -22.73 10.93
N PRO A 323 -20.87 -23.43 9.78
CA PRO A 323 -19.55 -23.66 9.19
C PRO A 323 -18.86 -22.36 8.83
N CYS A 324 -19.56 -21.39 8.24
CA CYS A 324 -18.96 -20.10 7.91
C CYS A 324 -18.55 -19.30 9.16
N THR A 325 -19.32 -19.35 10.25
CA THR A 325 -18.94 -18.72 11.53
C THR A 325 -17.65 -19.31 12.08
N PHE A 326 -17.47 -20.63 12.06
CA PHE A 326 -16.22 -21.25 12.51
C PHE A 326 -15.03 -20.80 11.68
N THR A 327 -15.17 -20.75 10.35
CA THR A 327 -14.11 -20.25 9.46
C THR A 327 -13.77 -18.79 9.76
N VAL A 328 -14.79 -17.95 9.96
CA VAL A 328 -14.61 -16.52 10.25
C VAL A 328 -13.91 -16.33 11.62
N ILE A 329 -14.34 -17.07 12.65
CA ILE A 329 -13.73 -16.98 13.99
C ILE A 329 -12.25 -17.39 13.93
N THR A 330 -11.91 -18.49 13.24
CA THR A 330 -10.51 -18.93 13.12
C THR A 330 -9.67 -17.94 12.33
N THR A 331 -10.23 -17.33 11.30
CA THR A 331 -9.56 -16.27 10.51
C THR A 331 -9.35 -15.00 11.33
N ILE A 332 -10.37 -14.57 12.09
CA ILE A 332 -10.25 -13.43 13.00
C ILE A 332 -9.18 -13.72 14.07
N ALA A 333 -9.17 -14.92 14.67
CA ALA A 333 -8.14 -15.27 15.64
C ALA A 333 -6.73 -15.19 15.05
N ALA A 334 -6.55 -15.62 13.80
CA ALA A 334 -5.27 -15.49 13.10
C ALA A 334 -4.86 -14.02 12.90
N PHE A 335 -5.77 -13.13 12.48
CA PHE A 335 -5.46 -11.71 12.33
C PHE A 335 -5.28 -10.99 13.67
N VAL A 336 -6.07 -11.33 14.69
CA VAL A 336 -5.90 -10.80 16.05
C VAL A 336 -4.54 -11.19 16.62
N SER A 337 -3.99 -12.36 16.28
CA SER A 337 -2.64 -12.73 16.75
C SER A 337 -1.55 -11.77 16.28
N LEU A 338 -1.76 -11.04 15.19
CA LEU A 338 -0.82 -10.01 14.73
C LEU A 338 -0.73 -8.81 15.69
N THR A 339 -1.74 -8.60 16.53
CA THR A 339 -1.72 -7.54 17.55
C THR A 339 -0.71 -7.79 18.67
N THR A 340 -0.12 -8.98 18.75
CA THR A 340 0.98 -9.27 19.67
C THR A 340 2.35 -8.83 19.13
N SER A 341 2.40 -8.31 17.89
CA SER A 341 3.60 -7.73 17.31
C SER A 341 3.93 -6.40 18.01
N ASN A 342 5.22 -6.01 17.96
CA ASN A 342 5.65 -4.68 18.39
C ASN A 342 5.68 -3.67 17.22
N VAL A 343 5.33 -4.10 16.01
CA VAL A 343 5.36 -3.27 14.79
C VAL A 343 3.97 -2.69 14.54
N LYS A 344 3.78 -1.40 14.72
CA LYS A 344 2.49 -0.72 14.65
C LYS A 344 1.69 -1.03 13.36
N PRO A 345 2.25 -0.96 12.14
CA PRO A 345 1.51 -1.31 10.92
C PRO A 345 0.99 -2.75 10.88
N VAL A 346 1.69 -3.69 11.54
CA VAL A 346 1.25 -5.10 11.63
C VAL A 346 0.06 -5.23 12.57
N ILE A 347 0.08 -4.51 13.69
CA ILE A 347 -1.03 -4.44 14.64
C ILE A 347 -2.27 -3.85 13.95
N ASP A 348 -2.11 -2.71 13.29
CA ASP A 348 -3.19 -2.02 12.58
C ASP A 348 -3.78 -2.91 11.48
N PHE A 349 -2.93 -3.58 10.70
CA PHE A 349 -3.37 -4.54 9.69
C PHE A 349 -4.18 -5.69 10.31
N GLY A 350 -3.71 -6.26 11.41
CA GLY A 350 -4.41 -7.31 12.14
C GLY A 350 -5.82 -6.90 12.60
N LEU A 351 -5.95 -5.71 13.17
CA LEU A 351 -7.23 -5.15 13.60
C LEU A 351 -8.14 -4.83 12.41
N MET A 352 -7.62 -4.16 11.38
CA MET A 352 -8.36 -3.86 10.15
C MET A 352 -8.92 -5.13 9.51
N MET A 353 -8.10 -6.16 9.37
CA MET A 353 -8.53 -7.43 8.78
C MET A 353 -9.52 -8.17 9.65
N SER A 354 -9.38 -8.15 10.97
CA SER A 354 -10.32 -8.78 11.90
C SER A 354 -11.71 -8.18 11.78
N ILE A 355 -11.80 -6.85 11.76
CA ILE A 355 -13.05 -6.11 11.57
C ILE A 355 -13.59 -6.34 10.16
N GLY A 356 -12.70 -6.29 9.14
CA GLY A 356 -13.06 -6.48 7.74
C GLY A 356 -13.65 -7.86 7.45
N VAL A 357 -13.09 -8.92 7.99
CA VAL A 357 -13.61 -10.30 7.85
C VAL A 357 -14.97 -10.45 8.53
N MET A 358 -15.17 -9.84 9.69
CA MET A 358 -16.49 -9.84 10.37
C MET A 358 -17.54 -9.11 9.50
N ILE A 359 -17.21 -7.94 8.98
CA ILE A 359 -18.07 -7.17 8.08
C ILE A 359 -18.36 -7.96 6.80
N ALA A 360 -17.34 -8.55 6.18
CA ALA A 360 -17.46 -9.37 4.98
C ALA A 360 -18.43 -10.54 5.18
N PHE A 361 -18.33 -11.21 6.33
CA PHE A 361 -19.25 -12.29 6.71
C PHE A 361 -20.70 -11.81 6.77
N VAL A 362 -20.97 -10.76 7.54
CA VAL A 362 -22.32 -10.22 7.72
C VAL A 362 -22.89 -9.74 6.38
N LEU A 363 -22.11 -8.98 5.62
CA LEU A 363 -22.53 -8.46 4.32
C LEU A 363 -22.76 -9.58 3.30
N SER A 364 -21.94 -10.65 3.31
CA SER A 364 -22.15 -11.79 2.41
C SER A 364 -23.50 -12.45 2.64
N PHE A 365 -23.88 -12.68 3.90
CA PHE A 365 -25.17 -13.30 4.23
C PHE A 365 -26.36 -12.40 3.87
N ILE A 366 -26.28 -11.10 4.18
CA ILE A 366 -27.33 -10.13 3.88
C ILE A 366 -27.48 -9.97 2.35
N SER A 367 -26.38 -9.69 1.66
CA SER A 367 -26.37 -9.47 0.22
C SER A 367 -26.84 -10.71 -0.54
N PHE A 368 -26.38 -11.90 -0.14
CA PHE A 368 -26.81 -13.16 -0.74
C PHE A 368 -28.32 -13.36 -0.61
N ALA A 369 -28.90 -13.12 0.58
CA ALA A 369 -30.34 -13.18 0.77
C ALA A 369 -31.10 -12.23 -0.14
N ILE A 370 -30.66 -10.97 -0.23
CA ILE A 370 -31.28 -9.95 -1.08
C ILE A 370 -31.22 -10.36 -2.56
N PHE A 371 -30.04 -10.75 -3.05
CA PHE A 371 -29.87 -11.12 -4.46
C PHE A 371 -30.66 -12.37 -4.85
N THR A 372 -30.73 -13.38 -3.99
CA THR A 372 -31.48 -14.61 -4.27
C THR A 372 -33.00 -14.38 -4.25
N MET A 373 -33.48 -13.41 -3.47
CA MET A 373 -34.91 -13.06 -3.43
C MET A 373 -35.32 -12.14 -4.57
N LEU A 374 -34.46 -11.29 -5.09
CA LEU A 374 -34.75 -10.37 -6.19
C LEU A 374 -34.58 -11.00 -7.57
N LEU A 375 -33.70 -11.98 -7.70
CA LEU A 375 -33.44 -12.65 -8.96
C LEU A 375 -34.34 -13.90 -9.11
N PRO A 376 -34.83 -14.18 -10.31
CA PRO A 376 -35.69 -15.36 -10.54
C PRO A 376 -34.95 -16.65 -10.20
N LYS A 377 -35.68 -17.69 -9.76
CA LYS A 377 -35.10 -19.00 -9.47
C LYS A 377 -34.31 -19.51 -10.68
N PRO A 378 -33.05 -19.94 -10.51
CA PRO A 378 -32.26 -20.47 -11.61
C PRO A 378 -32.85 -21.80 -12.07
N ILE A 379 -33.01 -21.97 -13.38
CA ILE A 379 -33.30 -23.29 -13.97
C ILE A 379 -32.01 -24.12 -13.76
N THR A 380 -32.07 -25.09 -12.88
CA THR A 380 -30.98 -26.03 -12.64
C THR A 380 -30.91 -27.04 -13.77
N ALA A 381 -30.08 -26.77 -14.78
CA ALA A 381 -29.63 -27.83 -15.65
C ALA A 381 -28.58 -28.65 -14.87
N SER A 382 -28.89 -29.91 -14.64
CA SER A 382 -27.89 -30.87 -14.16
C SER A 382 -26.85 -31.01 -15.26
N HIS A 383 -25.63 -30.51 -15.02
CA HIS A 383 -24.48 -30.78 -15.88
C HIS A 383 -23.65 -31.88 -15.20
N PRO A 384 -23.77 -33.14 -15.65
CA PRO A 384 -22.98 -34.24 -15.08
C PRO A 384 -21.48 -34.11 -15.33
N ASP A 385 -21.06 -33.32 -16.34
CA ASP A 385 -19.67 -33.26 -16.79
C ASP A 385 -18.70 -32.54 -15.82
N GLN A 386 -19.19 -31.76 -14.87
CA GLN A 386 -18.33 -31.05 -13.91
C GLN A 386 -17.70 -31.97 -12.86
N PHE A 387 -18.25 -33.16 -12.65
CA PHE A 387 -17.72 -34.15 -11.71
C PHE A 387 -16.52 -34.93 -12.28
N LEU A 388 -16.34 -34.98 -13.59
CA LEU A 388 -15.26 -35.76 -14.22
C LEU A 388 -13.84 -35.34 -13.79
N VAL A 389 -13.62 -34.03 -13.58
CA VAL A 389 -12.33 -33.52 -13.12
C VAL A 389 -12.11 -33.87 -11.64
N LEU A 390 -13.12 -33.66 -10.81
CA LEU A 390 -13.08 -33.99 -9.38
C LEU A 390 -13.00 -35.49 -9.15
N GLU A 391 -13.70 -36.29 -9.95
CA GLU A 391 -13.64 -37.74 -9.92
C GLU A 391 -12.25 -38.25 -10.29
N LYS A 392 -11.61 -37.68 -11.33
CA LYS A 392 -10.22 -37.99 -11.64
C LYS A 392 -9.27 -37.65 -10.51
N PHE A 393 -9.42 -36.49 -9.85
CA PHE A 393 -8.63 -36.13 -8.70
C PHE A 393 -8.87 -37.09 -7.53
N ALA A 394 -10.12 -37.47 -7.24
CA ALA A 394 -10.45 -38.43 -6.21
C ALA A 394 -9.80 -39.79 -6.47
N ILE A 395 -9.87 -40.30 -7.73
CA ILE A 395 -9.24 -41.55 -8.15
C ILE A 395 -7.70 -41.49 -8.00
N ILE A 396 -7.10 -40.35 -8.41
CA ILE A 396 -5.64 -40.14 -8.26
C ILE A 396 -5.25 -40.13 -6.78
N THR A 397 -6.01 -39.43 -5.94
CA THR A 397 -5.76 -39.34 -4.50
C THR A 397 -5.92 -40.70 -3.81
N ASP A 398 -6.93 -41.46 -4.15
CA ASP A 398 -7.14 -42.82 -3.64
C ASP A 398 -6.03 -43.78 -4.09
N LYS A 399 -5.70 -43.78 -5.38
CA LYS A 399 -4.66 -44.64 -5.97
C LYS A 399 -3.24 -44.32 -5.50
N PHE A 400 -2.93 -43.06 -5.33
CA PHE A 400 -1.56 -42.58 -5.01
C PHE A 400 -1.45 -41.94 -3.61
N GLY A 401 -2.45 -42.06 -2.73
CA GLY A 401 -2.51 -41.39 -1.44
C GLY A 401 -1.26 -41.60 -0.58
N LYS A 402 -0.72 -42.83 -0.51
CA LYS A 402 0.53 -43.08 0.21
C LYS A 402 1.74 -42.35 -0.38
N ARG A 403 1.85 -42.28 -1.71
CA ARG A 403 2.96 -41.54 -2.38
C ARG A 403 2.83 -40.05 -2.17
N ILE A 404 1.62 -39.50 -2.27
CA ILE A 404 1.32 -38.10 -2.01
C ILE A 404 1.72 -37.75 -0.57
N LEU A 405 1.33 -38.57 0.41
CA LEU A 405 1.69 -38.38 1.81
C LEU A 405 3.21 -38.36 2.03
N VAL A 406 3.92 -39.35 1.45
CA VAL A 406 5.40 -39.42 1.55
C VAL A 406 6.04 -38.19 0.93
N THR A 407 5.60 -37.79 -0.26
CA THR A 407 6.11 -36.58 -0.92
C THR A 407 5.89 -35.33 -0.06
N LEU A 408 4.70 -35.18 0.55
CA LEU A 408 4.36 -34.08 1.44
C LEU A 408 5.28 -34.05 2.68
N ILE A 409 5.52 -35.21 3.31
CA ILE A 409 6.40 -35.33 4.48
C ILE A 409 7.84 -34.96 4.08
N VAL A 410 8.35 -35.47 2.95
CA VAL A 410 9.69 -35.15 2.47
C VAL A 410 9.85 -33.66 2.17
N THR A 411 8.86 -33.05 1.50
CA THR A 411 8.87 -31.61 1.23
C THR A 411 8.85 -30.81 2.52
N MET A 412 8.07 -31.23 3.52
CA MET A 412 8.00 -30.57 4.83
C MET A 412 9.34 -30.68 5.59
N ILE A 413 10.02 -31.82 5.53
CA ILE A 413 11.36 -31.99 6.12
C ILE A 413 12.38 -31.08 5.42
N ILE A 414 12.36 -31.03 4.09
CA ILE A 414 13.26 -30.15 3.32
C ILE A 414 13.00 -28.68 3.66
N ALA A 415 11.74 -28.26 3.74
CA ALA A 415 11.37 -26.91 4.14
C ALA A 415 11.85 -26.58 5.56
N PHE A 416 11.69 -27.51 6.51
CA PHE A 416 12.16 -27.34 7.89
C PHE A 416 13.68 -27.20 8.00
N ILE A 417 14.42 -27.99 7.20
CA ILE A 417 15.90 -27.86 7.09
C ILE A 417 16.27 -26.50 6.46
N GLY A 418 15.50 -26.03 5.48
CA GLY A 418 15.72 -24.72 4.86
C GLY A 418 15.55 -23.57 5.85
N VAL A 419 14.50 -23.61 6.67
CA VAL A 419 14.24 -22.61 7.73
C VAL A 419 15.34 -22.59 8.78
N SER A 420 15.94 -23.74 9.10
CA SER A 420 17.04 -23.80 10.09
C SER A 420 18.36 -23.16 9.60
N LYS A 421 18.44 -22.76 8.32
CA LYS A 421 19.62 -22.08 7.72
C LYS A 421 19.38 -20.57 7.50
N LEU A 422 18.20 -20.08 7.78
CA LEU A 422 17.83 -18.67 7.84
C LEU A 422 18.14 -18.10 9.24
#